data_3ceedd48bfaef5411ba999a75c06c5e2
#
_entry.id   3ceedd48bfaef5411ba999a75c06c5e2
#
_cell.length_a   1.000
_cell.length_b   1.000
_cell.length_c   1.000
_cell.angle_alpha   90.00
_cell.angle_beta   90.00
_cell.angle_gamma   90.00
#
_symmetry.space_group_name_H-M   'P 1'
#
loop_
_entity.id
_entity.type
_entity.pdbx_description
1 polymer ?
#
loop_
_entity_poly.entity_id
_entity_poly.type
_entity_poly.pdbx_seq_one_letter_code
_entity_poly.pdbx_strand_id
1 'polypeptide(L)'
;MAYTTVDKSSSNFKAKTYTGSGSAQALTGVGFQPDWIWIKNRGYSDHNKLVDRVRWVSSSNSAQISSNQDSAAGTQGIITSFDSDGFTLTTGDRGWNSSDADNFISWNWKANGQGSSNTD
;
A
#
# COMPACT_ATOMS: atom_id res chain seq x y z
N MET A 1 -3.18 30.79 15.48
CA MET A 1 -3.90 29.61 16.05
C MET A 1 -3.96 28.53 14.99
N ALA A 2 -3.50 27.34 15.31
CA ALA A 2 -3.63 26.20 14.39
C ALA A 2 -5.05 25.62 14.51
N TYR A 3 -5.75 25.52 13.40
CA TYR A 3 -7.09 24.92 13.35
C TYR A 3 -7.06 23.38 13.26
N THR A 4 -5.86 22.80 13.13
CA THR A 4 -5.65 21.37 13.00
C THR A 4 -4.29 21.01 13.62
N THR A 5 -4.18 19.79 14.12
CA THR A 5 -2.91 19.21 14.59
C THR A 5 -2.03 18.68 13.46
N VAL A 6 -2.50 18.74 12.21
CA VAL A 6 -1.74 18.31 11.03
C VAL A 6 -0.93 19.49 10.51
N ASP A 7 0.30 19.63 11.00
CA ASP A 7 1.20 20.72 10.58
C ASP A 7 1.92 20.44 9.25
N LYS A 8 2.02 19.17 8.87
CA LYS A 8 2.72 18.74 7.64
C LYS A 8 1.94 17.66 6.93
N SER A 9 1.61 17.87 5.66
CA SER A 9 0.96 16.86 4.81
C SER A 9 1.79 15.58 4.73
N SER A 10 3.12 15.67 4.73
CA SER A 10 4.05 14.54 4.69
C SER A 10 3.99 13.62 5.91
N SER A 11 3.33 14.04 6.99
CA SER A 11 3.09 13.20 8.16
C SER A 11 1.89 12.26 8.00
N ASN A 12 1.06 12.49 6.96
CA ASN A 12 -0.18 11.73 6.75
C ASN A 12 -0.32 11.20 5.33
N PHE A 13 0.47 11.72 4.38
CA PHE A 13 0.48 11.27 3.00
C PHE A 13 1.89 11.30 2.42
N LYS A 14 2.28 10.24 1.73
CA LYS A 14 3.56 10.15 1.03
C LYS A 14 3.44 9.32 -0.24
N ALA A 15 3.82 9.89 -1.36
CA ALA A 15 4.09 9.14 -2.56
C ALA A 15 5.54 8.63 -2.55
N LYS A 16 5.77 7.37 -2.93
CA LYS A 16 7.08 6.75 -3.01
C LYS A 16 7.22 5.94 -4.27
N THR A 17 8.29 6.19 -5.03
CA THR A 17 8.67 5.37 -6.17
C THR A 17 9.63 4.27 -5.73
N TYR A 18 9.56 3.12 -6.40
CA TYR A 18 10.47 2.00 -6.18
C TYR A 18 10.59 1.16 -7.45
N THR A 19 11.64 0.37 -7.50
CA THR A 19 11.86 -0.62 -8.56
C THR A 19 11.50 -2.00 -8.03
N GLY A 20 10.78 -2.78 -8.83
CA GLY A 20 10.44 -4.15 -8.49
C GLY A 20 11.67 -5.04 -8.42
N SER A 21 11.67 -6.01 -7.55
CA SER A 21 12.75 -6.96 -7.36
C SER A 21 12.38 -8.41 -7.62
N GLY A 22 11.07 -8.70 -7.73
CA GLY A 22 10.54 -10.06 -7.80
C GLY A 22 10.66 -10.84 -6.48
N SER A 23 11.38 -10.32 -5.50
CA SER A 23 11.61 -10.93 -4.19
C SER A 23 10.99 -10.07 -3.09
N ALA A 24 10.80 -10.62 -1.90
CA ALA A 24 10.32 -9.85 -0.76
C ALA A 24 11.19 -8.60 -0.53
N GLN A 25 10.56 -7.43 -0.37
CA GLN A 25 11.25 -6.14 -0.37
C GLN A 25 10.61 -5.19 0.63
N ALA A 26 11.41 -4.68 1.56
CA ALA A 26 11.00 -3.63 2.48
C ALA A 26 11.12 -2.25 1.82
N LEU A 27 10.05 -1.48 1.85
CA LEU A 27 10.00 -0.11 1.35
C LEU A 27 9.94 0.85 2.54
N THR A 28 11.06 1.52 2.80
CA THR A 28 11.23 2.49 3.89
C THR A 28 11.22 3.93 3.38
N GLY A 29 11.22 4.90 4.26
CA GLY A 29 11.24 6.33 3.90
C GLY A 29 9.85 6.89 3.58
N VAL A 30 8.80 6.23 4.03
CA VAL A 30 7.43 6.77 3.98
C VAL A 30 7.24 7.82 5.08
N GLY A 31 7.90 7.65 6.23
CA GLY A 31 7.84 8.57 7.37
C GLY A 31 6.73 8.24 8.38
N PHE A 32 5.96 7.21 8.12
CA PHE A 32 4.90 6.71 9.01
C PHE A 32 4.50 5.28 8.63
N GLN A 33 3.77 4.62 9.51
CA GLN A 33 3.10 3.36 9.18
C GLN A 33 1.87 3.66 8.32
N PRO A 34 1.79 3.16 7.07
CA PRO A 34 0.61 3.38 6.24
C PRO A 34 -0.60 2.61 6.78
N ASP A 35 -1.77 3.19 6.66
CA ASP A 35 -3.05 2.51 6.89
C ASP A 35 -3.72 2.13 5.57
N TRP A 36 -3.42 2.86 4.49
CA TRP A 36 -3.87 2.57 3.14
C TRP A 36 -2.77 2.81 2.12
N ILE A 37 -2.62 1.87 1.19
CA ILE A 37 -1.59 1.87 0.15
C ILE A 37 -2.26 1.65 -1.20
N TRP A 38 -1.94 2.51 -2.16
CA TRP A 38 -2.29 2.34 -3.55
C TRP A 38 -1.01 2.13 -4.36
N ILE A 39 -0.89 1.00 -5.05
CA ILE A 39 0.27 0.65 -5.87
C ILE A 39 -0.10 0.67 -7.34
N LYS A 40 0.79 1.24 -8.17
CA LYS A 40 0.67 1.23 -9.63
C LYS A 40 2.02 0.93 -10.27
N ASN A 41 2.02 -0.04 -11.19
CA ASN A 41 3.13 -0.22 -12.13
C ASN A 41 3.11 0.92 -13.15
N ARG A 42 4.25 1.61 -13.32
CA ARG A 42 4.40 2.75 -14.23
C ARG A 42 4.95 2.35 -15.58
N GLY A 43 5.61 1.20 -15.68
CA GLY A 43 6.25 0.69 -16.88
C GLY A 43 5.41 -0.33 -17.63
N TYR A 44 4.39 -0.88 -17.00
CA TYR A 44 3.57 -1.94 -17.58
C TYR A 44 2.07 -1.73 -17.34
N SER A 45 1.27 -2.21 -18.29
CA SER A 45 -0.19 -2.16 -18.21
C SER A 45 -0.70 -3.28 -17.30
N ASP A 46 -0.90 -2.97 -16.02
CA ASP A 46 -1.50 -3.86 -15.04
C ASP A 46 -2.51 -3.12 -14.17
N HIS A 47 -3.35 -3.88 -13.46
CA HIS A 47 -4.35 -3.33 -12.56
C HIS A 47 -3.73 -2.71 -11.32
N ASN A 48 -4.31 -1.62 -10.86
CA ASN A 48 -3.91 -1.00 -9.61
C ASN A 48 -4.20 -1.93 -8.43
N LYS A 49 -3.36 -1.88 -7.41
CA LYS A 49 -3.55 -2.64 -6.17
C LYS A 49 -3.77 -1.68 -5.01
N LEU A 50 -4.93 -1.80 -4.38
CA LEU A 50 -5.28 -1.04 -3.19
C LEU A 50 -5.36 -2.01 -2.01
N VAL A 51 -4.56 -1.74 -0.99
CA VAL A 51 -4.49 -2.55 0.24
C VAL A 51 -4.64 -1.63 1.44
N ASP A 52 -5.45 -2.01 2.39
CA ASP A 52 -5.58 -1.30 3.66
C ASP A 52 -5.37 -2.23 4.85
N ARG A 53 -4.94 -1.64 5.95
CA ARG A 53 -4.61 -2.35 7.18
C ARG A 53 -5.82 -2.94 7.90
N VAL A 54 -7.00 -2.40 7.64
CA VAL A 54 -8.25 -2.85 8.28
C VAL A 54 -8.72 -4.20 7.72
N ARG A 55 -8.66 -4.35 6.39
CA ARG A 55 -9.07 -5.59 5.71
C ARG A 55 -7.94 -6.60 5.52
N TRP A 56 -6.68 -6.17 5.72
CA TRP A 56 -5.53 -7.06 5.60
C TRP A 56 -5.63 -8.25 6.57
N VAL A 57 -5.54 -9.45 6.04
CA VAL A 57 -5.71 -10.70 6.81
C VAL A 57 -4.37 -11.28 7.24
N SER A 58 -3.43 -11.38 6.29
CA SER A 58 -2.11 -11.98 6.52
C SER A 58 -1.16 -11.68 5.35
N SER A 59 0.09 -12.08 5.49
CA SER A 59 1.09 -12.00 4.42
C SER A 59 0.71 -12.78 3.16
N SER A 60 -0.16 -13.77 3.26
CA SER A 60 -0.67 -14.54 2.12
C SER A 60 -2.01 -14.04 1.57
N ASN A 61 -2.67 -13.13 2.27
CA ASN A 61 -3.96 -12.57 1.87
C ASN A 61 -4.05 -11.09 2.26
N SER A 62 -3.83 -10.20 1.31
CA SER A 62 -3.90 -8.76 1.51
C SER A 62 -5.30 -8.16 1.33
N ALA A 63 -6.29 -8.96 0.97
CA ALA A 63 -7.66 -8.52 0.67
C ALA A 63 -7.68 -7.30 -0.28
N GLN A 64 -6.80 -7.32 -1.31
CA GLN A 64 -6.65 -6.18 -2.22
C GLN A 64 -7.89 -5.98 -3.09
N ILE A 65 -8.13 -4.73 -3.44
CA ILE A 65 -9.08 -4.34 -4.50
C ILE A 65 -8.34 -3.59 -5.60
N SER A 66 -8.99 -3.49 -6.76
CA SER A 66 -8.46 -2.74 -7.90
C SER A 66 -9.38 -1.57 -8.23
N SER A 67 -8.83 -0.36 -8.37
CA SER A 67 -9.63 0.83 -8.67
C SER A 67 -10.21 0.85 -10.09
N ASN A 68 -9.71 0.00 -10.95
CA ASN A 68 -10.07 -0.09 -12.38
C ASN A 68 -10.75 -1.42 -12.74
N GLN A 69 -11.28 -2.13 -11.76
CA GLN A 69 -12.03 -3.38 -11.95
C GLN A 69 -13.25 -3.40 -11.03
N ASP A 70 -14.29 -4.12 -11.45
CA ASP A 70 -15.52 -4.37 -10.68
C ASP A 70 -15.53 -5.73 -9.96
N SER A 71 -14.38 -6.40 -9.91
CA SER A 71 -14.22 -7.70 -9.27
C SER A 71 -14.23 -7.60 -7.75
N ALA A 72 -14.59 -8.69 -7.10
CA ALA A 72 -14.47 -8.83 -5.64
C ALA A 72 -13.02 -8.68 -5.17
N ALA A 73 -12.83 -8.44 -3.87
CA ALA A 73 -11.50 -8.36 -3.27
C ALA A 73 -10.70 -9.65 -3.53
N GLY A 74 -9.48 -9.48 -4.02
CA GLY A 74 -8.58 -10.59 -4.28
C GLY A 74 -7.89 -11.08 -3.01
N THR A 75 -7.48 -12.34 -3.01
CA THR A 75 -6.84 -12.99 -1.86
C THR A 75 -5.32 -13.10 -1.97
N GLN A 76 -4.71 -12.46 -2.97
CA GLN A 76 -3.25 -12.49 -3.13
C GLN A 76 -2.54 -11.77 -1.97
N GLY A 77 -1.45 -12.35 -1.50
CA GLY A 77 -0.57 -11.69 -0.55
C GLY A 77 0.33 -10.68 -1.24
N ILE A 78 0.08 -9.40 -1.05
CA ILE A 78 0.86 -8.29 -1.60
C ILE A 78 1.76 -7.68 -0.52
N ILE A 79 1.20 -7.48 0.65
CA ILE A 79 1.86 -6.86 1.80
C ILE A 79 2.17 -7.93 2.84
N THR A 80 3.45 -8.07 3.20
CA THR A 80 3.88 -8.95 4.30
C THR A 80 3.66 -8.29 5.65
N SER A 81 3.96 -6.99 5.74
CA SER A 81 3.80 -6.21 6.98
C SER A 81 3.65 -4.73 6.68
N PHE A 82 2.92 -4.05 7.56
CA PHE A 82 2.87 -2.59 7.63
C PHE A 82 3.87 -2.16 8.69
N ASP A 83 4.95 -1.51 8.26
CA ASP A 83 6.09 -1.18 9.11
C ASP A 83 6.02 0.28 9.59
N SER A 84 6.76 0.62 10.65
CA SER A 84 6.71 1.96 11.25
C SER A 84 7.11 3.10 10.30
N ASP A 85 7.87 2.80 9.25
CA ASP A 85 8.36 3.77 8.25
C ASP A 85 8.02 3.34 6.81
N GLY A 86 7.00 2.52 6.64
CA GLY A 86 6.62 2.01 5.33
C GLY A 86 5.93 0.65 5.38
N PHE A 87 6.31 -0.24 4.48
CA PHE A 87 5.71 -1.56 4.38
C PHE A 87 6.64 -2.54 3.67
N THR A 88 6.42 -3.83 3.86
CA THR A 88 7.16 -4.88 3.19
C THR A 88 6.27 -5.60 2.18
N LEU A 89 6.74 -5.69 0.95
CA LEU A 89 6.12 -6.44 -0.14
C LEU A 89 6.49 -7.92 -0.08
N THR A 90 5.58 -8.77 -0.53
CA THR A 90 5.88 -10.18 -0.82
C THR A 90 6.69 -10.31 -2.11
N THR A 91 7.11 -11.52 -2.45
CA THR A 91 7.48 -11.89 -3.83
C THR A 91 6.30 -11.53 -4.73
N GLY A 92 6.56 -10.95 -5.89
CA GLY A 92 5.49 -10.36 -6.67
C GLY A 92 5.61 -10.55 -8.16
N ASP A 93 4.56 -10.12 -8.81
CA ASP A 93 4.42 -10.04 -10.25
C ASP A 93 4.39 -8.58 -10.73
N ARG A 94 3.97 -8.36 -11.97
CA ARG A 94 3.86 -7.04 -12.59
C ARG A 94 2.91 -6.07 -11.88
N GLY A 95 2.02 -6.59 -11.04
CA GLY A 95 1.06 -5.76 -10.30
C GLY A 95 1.66 -4.97 -9.15
N TRP A 96 2.72 -5.47 -8.49
CA TRP A 96 3.28 -4.81 -7.30
C TRP A 96 4.79 -4.95 -7.09
N ASN A 97 5.47 -5.99 -7.61
CA ASN A 97 6.89 -6.23 -7.33
C ASN A 97 7.53 -7.15 -8.37
N SER A 98 7.50 -6.76 -9.65
CA SER A 98 8.00 -7.53 -10.78
C SER A 98 9.51 -7.79 -10.72
N SER A 99 9.93 -8.97 -11.14
CA SER A 99 11.35 -9.31 -11.38
C SER A 99 11.94 -8.62 -12.62
N ASP A 100 11.10 -8.05 -13.48
CA ASP A 100 11.53 -7.37 -14.71
C ASP A 100 12.06 -5.95 -14.44
N ALA A 101 12.33 -5.62 -13.17
CA ALA A 101 12.80 -4.31 -12.73
C ALA A 101 11.86 -3.15 -13.13
N ASP A 102 10.57 -3.43 -13.20
CA ASP A 102 9.54 -2.42 -13.48
C ASP A 102 9.57 -1.29 -12.44
N ASN A 103 9.21 -0.10 -12.89
CA ASN A 103 9.09 1.05 -12.03
C ASN A 103 7.67 1.19 -11.47
N PHE A 104 7.58 1.29 -10.16
CA PHE A 104 6.34 1.41 -9.43
C PHE A 104 6.23 2.76 -8.72
N ILE A 105 5.01 3.10 -8.36
CA ILE A 105 4.71 4.15 -7.39
C ILE A 105 3.72 3.61 -6.37
N SER A 106 3.92 3.94 -5.11
CA SER A 106 2.93 3.77 -4.06
C SER A 106 2.50 5.13 -3.52
N TRP A 107 1.22 5.29 -3.33
CA TRP A 107 0.64 6.38 -2.55
C TRP A 107 0.22 5.81 -1.20
N ASN A 108 0.65 6.45 -0.14
CA ASN A 108 0.55 5.96 1.22
C ASN A 108 -0.20 6.98 2.06
N TRP A 109 -1.22 6.55 2.76
CA TRP A 109 -2.01 7.37 3.68
C TRP A 109 -1.94 6.83 5.10
N LYS A 110 -1.82 7.74 6.04
CA LYS A 110 -2.00 7.48 7.46
C LYS A 110 -3.40 7.94 7.87
N ALA A 111 -4.23 7.00 8.31
CA ALA A 111 -5.61 7.24 8.71
C ALA A 111 -5.84 7.10 10.23
N ASN A 112 -4.76 7.12 11.02
CA ASN A 112 -4.79 7.01 12.47
C ASN A 112 -5.35 5.68 13.02
N GLY A 113 -5.02 4.58 12.35
CA GLY A 113 -5.31 3.22 12.80
C GLY A 113 -6.61 2.64 12.26
N GLN A 114 -7.13 1.67 12.98
CA GLN A 114 -8.38 1.02 12.59
C GLN A 114 -9.58 1.96 12.77
N GLY A 115 -10.49 1.94 11.83
CA GLY A 115 -11.73 2.67 11.92
C GLY A 115 -12.55 2.24 13.15
N SER A 116 -13.34 3.15 13.67
CA SER A 116 -14.32 2.81 14.69
C SER A 116 -15.44 1.93 14.10
N SER A 117 -15.91 1.00 14.90
CA SER A 117 -17.13 0.25 14.55
C SER A 117 -18.31 1.19 14.48
N ASN A 118 -18.99 1.25 13.35
CA ASN A 118 -20.29 1.90 13.24
C ASN A 118 -21.37 0.88 13.57
N THR A 119 -22.09 1.12 14.64
CA THR A 119 -23.17 0.25 15.13
C THR A 119 -24.56 0.81 14.87
N ASP A 120 -24.66 1.90 14.14
CA ASP A 120 -25.94 2.55 13.80
C ASP A 120 -26.70 1.82 12.69
#